data_1f27736ce85cb37f2d93a5f691333d8f
#
_entry.id   1f27736ce85cb37f2d93a5f691333d8f
#
_cell.length_a   1.000
_cell.length_b   1.000
_cell.length_c   1.000
_cell.angle_alpha   90.00
_cell.angle_beta   90.00
_cell.angle_gamma   90.00
#
_symmetry.space_group_name_H-M   'P 1'
#
loop_
_entity.id
_entity.type
_entity.pdbx_description
1 polymer ?
#
loop_
_entity_poly.entity_id
_entity_poly.type
_entity_poly.pdbx_seq_one_letter_code
_entity_poly.pdbx_strand_id
1 'polypeptide(L)'
;MKIICDFSVFYLDETLPKGSLICEVGQLLQRAKYRIAVLNTINFSKSMHYNPFAYLRTEKDILKLVNTIIVNTKGEGAQSTEDFWVKAERLYYTALIGYIHYEAPEEEKNFITLLDMINASDTREDDEDYKNPVDLLFDRLEEREPEHFAVKQYRKYKLAAGVVCSKRL
;
A
#
# COMPACT_ATOMS: atom_id res chain seq x y z
N MET A 1 -1.72 19.49 -12.97
CA MET A 1 -1.77 20.08 -11.60
C MET A 1 -2.93 19.42 -10.85
N LYS A 2 -2.65 18.62 -9.86
CA LYS A 2 -3.68 18.00 -9.02
C LYS A 2 -3.61 18.64 -7.64
N ILE A 3 -4.59 19.46 -7.30
CA ILE A 3 -4.74 20.05 -5.96
C ILE A 3 -5.63 19.07 -5.18
N ILE A 4 -5.09 18.41 -4.19
CA ILE A 4 -5.87 17.59 -3.26
C ILE A 4 -6.09 18.45 -2.03
N CYS A 5 -7.32 18.91 -1.83
CA CYS A 5 -7.70 19.68 -0.66
C CYS A 5 -8.19 18.73 0.44
N ASP A 6 -7.41 18.54 1.47
CA ASP A 6 -7.95 18.28 2.80
C ASP A 6 -8.13 19.65 3.47
N PHE A 7 -9.19 19.85 4.27
CA PHE A 7 -9.63 21.18 4.73
C PHE A 7 -8.57 22.03 5.45
N SER A 8 -7.40 21.51 5.74
CA SER A 8 -6.29 22.19 6.40
C SER A 8 -4.92 22.06 5.72
N VAL A 9 -4.79 21.29 4.64
CA VAL A 9 -3.51 21.02 3.99
C VAL A 9 -3.66 21.14 2.47
N PHE A 10 -2.81 21.97 1.85
CA PHE A 10 -2.67 22.03 0.40
C PHE A 10 -1.50 21.19 -0.04
N TYR A 11 -1.74 20.23 -0.94
CA TYR A 11 -0.70 19.47 -1.63
C TYR A 11 -0.43 20.12 -2.98
N LEU A 12 0.79 20.54 -3.21
CA LEU A 12 1.24 21.09 -4.48
C LEU A 12 2.12 20.06 -5.16
N ASP A 13 1.66 19.60 -6.33
CA ASP A 13 2.51 18.82 -7.24
C ASP A 13 3.31 19.82 -8.10
N GLU A 14 4.58 19.96 -7.75
CA GLU A 14 5.50 20.88 -8.44
C GLU A 14 6.17 20.15 -9.60
N THR A 15 5.56 20.27 -10.77
CA THR A 15 6.11 19.74 -12.04
C THR A 15 6.88 20.80 -12.81
N LEU A 16 6.89 22.06 -12.35
CA LEU A 16 7.57 23.15 -13.02
C LEU A 16 9.00 23.34 -12.50
N PRO A 17 9.99 23.53 -13.38
CA PRO A 17 11.42 23.57 -13.01
C PRO A 17 11.80 24.69 -12.05
N LYS A 18 10.96 25.67 -11.83
CA LYS A 18 11.28 26.91 -11.09
C LYS A 18 10.54 27.10 -9.77
N GLY A 19 9.70 26.17 -9.34
CA GLY A 19 8.92 26.33 -8.11
C GLY A 19 8.00 27.55 -8.09
N SER A 20 7.55 28.00 -9.27
CA SER A 20 6.83 29.26 -9.44
C SER A 20 5.50 29.28 -8.68
N LEU A 21 4.80 28.15 -8.63
CA LEU A 21 3.49 28.07 -7.96
C LEU A 21 3.61 28.26 -6.45
N ILE A 22 4.62 27.66 -5.83
CA ILE A 22 4.87 27.83 -4.38
C ILE A 22 5.25 29.27 -4.07
N CYS A 23 6.07 29.91 -4.91
CA CYS A 23 6.46 31.30 -4.74
C CYS A 23 5.27 32.28 -4.86
N GLU A 24 4.35 32.00 -5.76
CA GLU A 24 3.20 32.88 -6.02
C GLU A 24 2.07 32.70 -5.00
N VAL A 25 1.72 31.46 -4.66
CA VAL A 25 0.54 31.14 -3.83
C VAL A 25 0.90 30.77 -2.39
N GLY A 26 2.13 30.32 -2.14
CA GLY A 26 2.53 29.82 -0.84
C GLY A 26 2.39 30.85 0.29
N GLN A 27 2.76 32.10 0.05
CA GLN A 27 2.62 33.15 1.06
C GLN A 27 1.15 33.49 1.39
N LEU A 28 0.27 33.44 0.39
CA LEU A 28 -1.17 33.65 0.57
C LEU A 28 -1.78 32.52 1.43
N LEU A 29 -1.42 31.29 1.15
CA LEU A 29 -1.88 30.11 1.88
C LEU A 29 -1.37 30.13 3.33
N GLN A 30 -0.09 30.49 3.55
CA GLN A 30 0.47 30.64 4.90
C GLN A 30 -0.25 31.74 5.70
N ARG A 31 -0.53 32.88 5.09
CA ARG A 31 -1.29 33.97 5.73
C ARG A 31 -2.71 33.53 6.10
N ALA A 32 -3.31 32.65 5.28
CA ALA A 32 -4.60 32.04 5.53
C ALA A 32 -4.55 30.86 6.52
N LYS A 33 -3.36 30.63 7.17
CA LYS A 33 -3.11 29.57 8.16
C LYS A 33 -3.23 28.13 7.63
N TYR A 34 -3.06 27.93 6.34
CA TYR A 34 -2.98 26.57 5.78
C TYR A 34 -1.58 25.97 5.99
N ARG A 35 -1.56 24.68 6.28
CA ARG A 35 -0.32 23.89 6.23
C ARG A 35 -0.07 23.49 4.78
N ILE A 36 1.07 23.88 4.24
CA ILE A 36 1.45 23.55 2.87
C ILE A 36 2.31 22.28 2.90
N ALA A 37 1.91 21.28 2.14
CA ALA A 37 2.72 20.10 1.88
C ALA A 37 3.09 20.08 0.39
N VAL A 38 4.38 19.93 0.11
CA VAL A 38 4.92 19.96 -1.27
C VAL A 38 5.35 18.57 -1.65
N LEU A 39 4.78 18.03 -2.72
CA LEU A 39 5.28 16.84 -3.38
C LEU A 39 6.08 17.28 -4.61
N ASN A 40 7.41 17.22 -4.51
CA ASN A 40 8.30 17.58 -5.60
C ASN A 40 8.83 16.32 -6.28
N THR A 41 8.30 16.02 -7.46
CA THR A 41 8.67 14.83 -8.24
C THR A 41 9.94 15.03 -9.07
N ILE A 42 10.42 16.29 -9.22
CA ILE A 42 11.66 16.61 -9.93
C ILE A 42 12.87 16.53 -8.99
N ASN A 43 12.71 16.99 -7.75
CA ASN A 43 13.76 16.96 -6.75
C ASN A 43 13.22 16.46 -5.42
N PHE A 44 13.36 15.16 -5.19
CA PHE A 44 12.85 14.49 -3.99
C PHE A 44 13.47 15.03 -2.68
N SER A 45 14.68 15.60 -2.71
CA SER A 45 15.28 16.21 -1.51
C SER A 45 14.53 17.45 -1.03
N LYS A 46 13.73 18.06 -1.89
CA LYS A 46 12.84 19.20 -1.60
C LYS A 46 11.39 18.80 -1.41
N SER A 47 11.09 17.52 -1.49
CA SER A 47 9.74 16.98 -1.32
C SER A 47 9.46 16.71 0.15
N MET A 48 8.24 16.94 0.60
CA MET A 48 7.79 16.47 1.89
C MET A 48 7.52 14.96 1.84
N HIS A 49 7.71 14.30 2.95
CA HIS A 49 7.37 12.89 3.09
C HIS A 49 5.86 12.71 3.04
N TYR A 50 5.42 11.74 2.26
CA TYR A 50 4.02 11.36 2.14
C TYR A 50 3.86 9.88 2.51
N ASN A 51 3.06 9.62 3.54
CA ASN A 51 2.70 8.27 3.94
C ASN A 51 1.21 8.02 3.61
N PRO A 52 0.88 7.21 2.59
CA PRO A 52 -0.51 6.93 2.24
C PRO A 52 -1.27 6.15 3.31
N PHE A 53 -0.60 5.41 4.19
CA PHE A 53 -1.25 4.69 5.29
C PHE A 53 -1.98 5.63 6.25
N ALA A 54 -1.48 6.85 6.45
CA ALA A 54 -2.14 7.86 7.28
C ALA A 54 -3.54 8.29 6.76
N TYR A 55 -3.87 7.96 5.52
CA TYR A 55 -5.14 8.30 4.87
C TYR A 55 -6.09 7.10 4.73
N LEU A 56 -5.68 5.92 5.15
CA LEU A 56 -6.54 4.74 5.16
C LEU A 56 -7.52 4.85 6.35
N ARG A 57 -8.80 4.86 6.07
CA ARG A 57 -9.87 4.92 7.09
C ARG A 57 -10.81 3.72 7.00
N THR A 58 -10.93 3.14 5.83
CA THR A 58 -11.86 2.06 5.55
C THR A 58 -11.22 0.98 4.70
N GLU A 59 -11.82 -0.22 4.69
CA GLU A 59 -11.43 -1.31 3.79
C GLU A 59 -11.42 -0.88 2.32
N LYS A 60 -12.34 0.03 1.93
CA LYS A 60 -12.37 0.58 0.56
C LYS A 60 -11.11 1.38 0.23
N ASP A 61 -10.54 2.07 1.19
CA ASP A 61 -9.31 2.84 0.98
C ASP A 61 -8.11 1.92 0.86
N ILE A 62 -8.08 0.81 1.62
CA ILE A 62 -7.09 -0.27 1.46
C ILE A 62 -7.15 -0.82 0.03
N LEU A 63 -8.34 -1.17 -0.45
CA LEU A 63 -8.51 -1.68 -1.82
C LEU A 63 -8.08 -0.67 -2.89
N LYS A 64 -8.34 0.61 -2.70
CA LYS A 64 -7.86 1.68 -3.61
C LYS A 64 -6.34 1.78 -3.62
N LEU A 65 -5.70 1.75 -2.44
CA LEU A 65 -4.25 1.78 -2.33
C LEU A 65 -3.62 0.58 -3.05
N VAL A 66 -4.10 -0.63 -2.77
CA VAL A 66 -3.64 -1.86 -3.45
C VAL A 66 -3.79 -1.75 -4.97
N ASN A 67 -4.96 -1.31 -5.44
CA ASN A 67 -5.19 -1.14 -6.87
C ASN A 67 -4.22 -0.13 -7.48
N THR A 68 -3.94 0.97 -6.78
CA THR A 68 -2.98 1.99 -7.23
C THR A 68 -1.56 1.41 -7.33
N ILE A 69 -1.13 0.61 -6.35
CA ILE A 69 0.17 -0.07 -6.38
C ILE A 69 0.25 -0.98 -7.61
N ILE A 70 -0.72 -1.88 -7.79
CA ILE A 70 -0.73 -2.86 -8.88
C ILE A 70 -0.75 -2.18 -10.27
N VAL A 71 -1.59 -1.15 -10.45
CA VAL A 71 -1.69 -0.45 -11.73
C VAL A 71 -0.39 0.29 -12.07
N ASN A 72 0.26 0.90 -11.08
CA ASN A 72 1.49 1.67 -11.31
C ASN A 72 2.75 0.80 -11.41
N THR A 73 2.71 -0.44 -10.93
CA THR A 73 3.83 -1.40 -11.08
C THR A 73 3.78 -2.17 -12.38
N LYS A 74 2.63 -2.24 -13.04
CA LYS A 74 2.51 -2.77 -14.40
C LYS A 74 2.95 -1.70 -15.39
N GLY A 75 4.04 -1.93 -16.11
CA GLY A 75 4.53 -1.02 -17.15
C GLY A 75 3.47 -0.68 -18.21
N GLU A 76 3.63 0.47 -18.87
CA GLU A 76 2.79 0.88 -19.99
C GLU A 76 2.79 -0.19 -21.09
N GLY A 77 1.65 -0.77 -21.39
CA GLY A 77 1.49 -1.79 -22.45
C GLY A 77 0.89 -3.11 -22.03
N ALA A 78 0.75 -3.38 -20.75
CA ALA A 78 0.04 -4.57 -20.29
C ALA A 78 -1.48 -4.36 -20.34
N GLN A 79 -2.06 -4.36 -21.53
CA GLN A 79 -3.47 -4.74 -21.72
C GLN A 79 -3.57 -6.24 -21.41
N SER A 80 -3.54 -6.59 -20.16
CA SER A 80 -3.75 -7.97 -19.78
C SER A 80 -5.17 -8.15 -19.25
N THR A 81 -5.89 -9.07 -19.85
CA THR A 81 -6.83 -9.91 -19.12
C THR A 81 -6.30 -10.06 -17.70
N GLU A 82 -7.13 -9.78 -16.70
CA GLU A 82 -6.75 -9.97 -15.28
C GLU A 82 -6.27 -11.40 -15.09
N ASP A 83 -4.94 -11.55 -15.16
CA ASP A 83 -4.31 -12.85 -15.02
C ASP A 83 -4.50 -13.31 -13.55
N PHE A 84 -4.58 -14.59 -13.38
CA PHE A 84 -4.69 -15.25 -12.08
C PHE A 84 -3.67 -14.71 -11.07
N TRP A 85 -2.44 -14.50 -11.51
CA TRP A 85 -1.34 -13.98 -10.69
C TRP A 85 -1.63 -12.59 -10.13
N VAL A 86 -2.23 -11.71 -10.92
CA VAL A 86 -2.62 -10.37 -10.49
C VAL A 86 -3.72 -10.42 -9.44
N LYS A 87 -4.65 -11.37 -9.57
CA LYS A 87 -5.70 -11.56 -8.55
C LYS A 87 -5.11 -12.07 -7.24
N ALA A 88 -4.17 -13.01 -7.31
CA ALA A 88 -3.48 -13.52 -6.13
C ALA A 88 -2.63 -12.43 -5.46
N GLU A 89 -1.87 -11.66 -6.24
CA GLU A 89 -1.08 -10.52 -5.76
C GLU A 89 -1.98 -9.46 -5.08
N ARG A 90 -3.12 -9.15 -5.67
CA ARG A 90 -4.11 -8.22 -5.09
C ARG A 90 -4.61 -8.71 -3.73
N LEU A 91 -4.95 -9.99 -3.60
CA LEU A 91 -5.39 -10.58 -2.34
C LEU A 91 -4.28 -10.52 -1.29
N TYR A 92 -3.06 -10.82 -1.69
CA TYR A 92 -1.89 -10.77 -0.82
C TYR A 92 -1.62 -9.37 -0.28
N TYR A 93 -1.47 -8.36 -1.16
CA TYR A 93 -1.28 -6.98 -0.71
C TYR A 93 -2.46 -6.46 0.12
N THR A 94 -3.69 -6.86 -0.21
CA THR A 94 -4.87 -6.47 0.58
C THR A 94 -4.80 -7.06 1.99
N ALA A 95 -4.33 -8.30 2.14
CA ALA A 95 -4.15 -8.92 3.43
C ALA A 95 -3.05 -8.24 4.26
N LEU A 96 -1.86 -8.00 3.66
CA LEU A 96 -0.74 -7.36 4.35
C LEU A 96 -1.06 -5.93 4.78
N ILE A 97 -1.58 -5.10 3.86
CA ILE A 97 -1.94 -3.72 4.16
C ILE A 97 -3.08 -3.65 5.16
N GLY A 98 -4.04 -4.59 5.07
CA GLY A 98 -5.10 -4.73 6.06
C GLY A 98 -4.55 -5.08 7.44
N TYR A 99 -3.61 -6.02 7.54
CA TYR A 99 -2.92 -6.35 8.79
C TYR A 99 -2.21 -5.12 9.39
N ILE A 100 -1.39 -4.44 8.58
CA ILE A 100 -0.67 -3.24 9.03
C ILE A 100 -1.65 -2.15 9.50
N HIS A 101 -2.74 -1.94 8.78
CA HIS A 101 -3.71 -0.88 9.12
C HIS A 101 -4.40 -1.11 10.46
N TYR A 102 -4.81 -2.36 10.76
CA TYR A 102 -5.60 -2.67 11.94
C TYR A 102 -4.76 -3.09 13.15
N GLU A 103 -3.64 -3.80 12.93
CA GLU A 103 -2.88 -4.46 13.98
C GLU A 103 -1.56 -3.78 14.33
N ALA A 104 -0.94 -3.08 13.36
CA ALA A 104 0.35 -2.45 13.61
C ALA A 104 0.22 -1.14 14.39
N PRO A 105 1.21 -0.79 15.23
CA PRO A 105 1.30 0.53 15.84
C PRO A 105 1.49 1.63 14.78
N GLU A 106 1.16 2.89 15.14
CA GLU A 106 1.16 4.02 14.18
C GLU A 106 2.51 4.23 13.49
N GLU A 107 3.62 3.99 14.19
CA GLU A 107 4.98 4.14 13.67
C GLU A 107 5.30 3.12 12.57
N GLU A 108 4.64 1.96 12.60
CA GLU A 108 4.83 0.87 11.65
C GLU A 108 3.81 0.90 10.50
N LYS A 109 2.84 1.81 10.51
CA LYS A 109 1.88 1.98 9.41
C LYS A 109 2.52 2.72 8.24
N ASN A 110 3.39 2.03 7.50
CA ASN A 110 4.15 2.59 6.39
C ASN A 110 4.57 1.52 5.37
N PHE A 111 5.16 1.95 4.25
CA PHE A 111 5.65 1.04 3.21
C PHE A 111 6.88 0.24 3.61
N ILE A 112 7.68 0.68 4.58
CA ILE A 112 8.86 -0.08 5.03
C ILE A 112 8.38 -1.37 5.67
N THR A 113 7.41 -1.28 6.60
CA THR A 113 6.80 -2.46 7.23
C THR A 113 6.16 -3.39 6.19
N LEU A 114 5.49 -2.85 5.16
CA LEU A 114 4.94 -3.67 4.08
C LEU A 114 6.04 -4.44 3.35
N LEU A 115 7.16 -3.78 3.01
CA LEU A 115 8.30 -4.42 2.35
C LEU A 115 8.97 -5.47 3.24
N ASP A 116 9.11 -5.19 4.53
CA ASP A 116 9.66 -6.14 5.50
C ASP A 116 8.79 -7.39 5.62
N MET A 117 7.47 -7.24 5.63
CA MET A 117 6.54 -8.38 5.60
C MET A 117 6.66 -9.18 4.29
N ILE A 118 6.77 -8.50 3.15
CA ILE A 118 6.96 -9.17 1.86
C ILE A 118 8.27 -9.96 1.87
N ASN A 119 9.37 -9.37 2.33
CA ASN A 119 10.67 -10.03 2.42
C ASN A 119 10.66 -11.20 3.42
N ALA A 120 9.88 -11.11 4.50
CA ALA A 120 9.73 -12.17 5.49
C ALA A 120 8.81 -13.33 5.02
N SER A 121 8.14 -13.18 3.88
CA SER A 121 7.23 -14.19 3.35
C SER A 121 7.90 -15.19 2.39
N ASP A 122 9.21 -15.34 2.49
CA ASP A 122 9.95 -16.34 1.68
C ASP A 122 9.36 -17.74 1.86
N THR A 123 9.08 -18.38 0.74
CA THR A 123 8.65 -19.77 0.69
C THR A 123 9.86 -20.66 0.49
N ARG A 124 9.98 -21.72 1.29
CA ARG A 124 10.95 -22.78 1.05
C ARG A 124 10.27 -23.85 0.21
N GLU A 125 10.81 -24.12 -0.99
CA GLU A 125 10.26 -25.12 -1.92
C GLU A 125 10.44 -26.56 -1.40
N ASP A 126 11.35 -26.78 -0.43
CA ASP A 126 11.74 -28.10 0.06
C ASP A 126 10.91 -28.59 1.27
N ASP A 127 10.01 -27.78 1.81
CA ASP A 127 9.23 -28.10 3.02
C ASP A 127 7.78 -27.59 2.90
N GLU A 128 6.87 -28.51 2.61
CA GLU A 128 5.43 -28.20 2.45
C GLU A 128 4.77 -27.73 3.76
N ASP A 129 5.34 -28.10 4.92
CA ASP A 129 4.84 -27.71 6.24
C ASP A 129 5.49 -26.41 6.76
N TYR A 130 6.43 -25.83 5.99
CA TYR A 130 7.10 -24.62 6.42
C TYR A 130 6.14 -23.43 6.48
N LYS A 131 6.04 -22.83 7.67
CA LYS A 131 5.32 -21.58 7.90
C LYS A 131 6.32 -20.44 8.01
N ASN A 132 6.23 -19.48 7.13
CA ASN A 132 7.04 -18.27 7.21
C ASN A 132 6.54 -17.35 8.34
N PRO A 133 7.32 -16.32 8.76
CA PRO A 133 6.92 -15.41 9.82
C PRO A 133 5.57 -14.72 9.60
N VAL A 134 5.21 -14.44 8.34
CA VAL A 134 3.93 -13.82 7.98
C VAL A 134 2.78 -14.80 8.18
N ASP A 135 2.95 -16.09 7.80
CA ASP A 135 1.96 -17.14 8.09
C ASP A 135 1.66 -17.19 9.58
N LEU A 136 2.70 -17.16 10.42
CA LEU A 136 2.53 -17.21 11.89
C LEU A 136 1.80 -15.98 12.46
N LEU A 137 2.00 -14.79 11.85
CA LEU A 137 1.26 -13.58 12.25
C LEU A 137 -0.23 -13.72 11.91
N PHE A 138 -0.54 -14.24 10.73
CA PHE A 138 -1.93 -14.44 10.32
C PHE A 138 -2.62 -15.57 11.08
N ASP A 139 -1.91 -16.66 11.40
CA ASP A 139 -2.44 -17.74 12.24
C ASP A 139 -2.86 -17.21 13.62
N ARG A 140 -2.00 -16.42 14.28
CA ARG A 140 -2.33 -15.79 15.57
C ARG A 140 -3.52 -14.84 15.50
N LEU A 141 -3.60 -14.07 14.42
CA LEU A 141 -4.74 -13.17 14.21
C LEU A 141 -6.01 -13.96 13.95
N GLU A 142 -5.93 -15.05 13.19
CA GLU A 142 -7.05 -15.95 12.90
C GLU A 142 -7.58 -16.64 14.14
N GLU A 143 -6.71 -17.10 15.04
CA GLU A 143 -7.11 -17.68 16.33
C GLU A 143 -7.88 -16.68 17.21
N ARG A 144 -7.47 -15.40 17.18
CA ARG A 144 -8.13 -14.34 17.95
C ARG A 144 -9.41 -13.83 17.28
N GLU A 145 -9.34 -13.57 15.98
CA GLU A 145 -10.41 -12.95 15.20
C GLU A 145 -10.58 -13.61 13.83
N PRO A 146 -11.25 -14.77 13.73
CA PRO A 146 -11.41 -15.52 12.47
C PRO A 146 -12.11 -14.73 11.35
N GLU A 147 -12.94 -13.75 11.72
CA GLU A 147 -13.69 -12.90 10.80
C GLU A 147 -12.98 -11.59 10.42
N HIS A 148 -11.76 -11.40 10.91
CA HIS A 148 -10.97 -10.20 10.62
C HIS A 148 -10.75 -10.01 9.11
N PHE A 149 -10.85 -8.76 8.62
CA PHE A 149 -10.74 -8.44 7.20
C PHE A 149 -9.46 -9.00 6.56
N ALA A 150 -8.31 -8.76 7.20
CA ALA A 150 -7.01 -9.20 6.67
C ALA A 150 -6.91 -10.73 6.61
N VAL A 151 -7.42 -11.45 7.62
CA VAL A 151 -7.47 -12.93 7.66
C VAL A 151 -8.29 -13.48 6.50
N LYS A 152 -9.47 -12.91 6.24
CA LYS A 152 -10.32 -13.33 5.10
C LYS A 152 -9.59 -13.19 3.76
N GLN A 153 -8.82 -12.11 3.56
CA GLN A 153 -8.07 -11.91 2.33
C GLN A 153 -6.89 -12.87 2.24
N TYR A 154 -6.20 -13.12 3.35
CA TYR A 154 -5.06 -14.03 3.41
C TYR A 154 -5.47 -15.48 3.12
N ARG A 155 -6.58 -15.95 3.69
CA ARG A 155 -7.16 -17.27 3.36
C ARG A 155 -7.43 -17.42 1.86
N LYS A 156 -8.04 -16.41 1.25
CA LYS A 156 -8.32 -16.42 -0.20
C LYS A 156 -7.03 -16.47 -1.01
N TYR A 157 -6.00 -15.74 -0.59
CA TYR A 157 -4.68 -15.79 -1.20
C TYR A 157 -4.07 -17.19 -1.11
N LYS A 158 -4.05 -17.81 0.08
CA LYS A 158 -3.51 -19.17 0.28
C LYS A 158 -4.25 -20.21 -0.55
N LEU A 159 -5.57 -20.13 -0.65
CA LEU A 159 -6.36 -20.98 -1.53
C LEU A 159 -5.99 -20.80 -3.01
N ALA A 160 -5.81 -19.56 -3.46
CA ALA A 160 -5.38 -19.27 -4.82
C ALA A 160 -3.96 -19.80 -5.07
N ALA A 161 -3.01 -19.59 -4.15
CA ALA A 161 -1.65 -20.08 -4.25
C ALA A 161 -1.58 -21.63 -4.25
N GLY A 162 -2.35 -22.30 -3.38
CA GLY A 162 -2.40 -23.76 -3.30
C GLY A 162 -2.95 -24.44 -4.56
N VAL A 163 -3.89 -23.83 -5.26
CA VAL A 163 -4.38 -24.31 -6.57
C VAL A 163 -3.30 -24.33 -7.64
N VAL A 164 -2.30 -23.44 -7.53
CA VAL A 164 -1.18 -23.39 -8.49
C VAL A 164 -0.15 -24.48 -8.21
N CYS A 165 0.17 -24.74 -6.96
CA CYS A 165 1.07 -25.83 -6.58
C CYS A 165 0.49 -27.19 -7.01
N SER A 166 -0.81 -27.41 -6.80
CA SER A 166 -1.46 -28.69 -7.18
C SER A 166 -1.58 -28.92 -8.70
N LYS A 167 -1.44 -27.88 -9.54
CA LYS A 167 -1.46 -28.01 -11.02
C LYS A 167 -0.09 -28.22 -11.65
N ARG A 168 0.99 -28.21 -10.87
CA ARG A 168 2.35 -28.51 -11.35
C ARG A 168 2.79 -29.98 -11.18
N LEU A 169 1.91 -30.81 -10.65
CA LEU A 169 2.02 -32.26 -10.61
C LEU A 169 1.16 -32.89 -11.74
#